data_3711fc6479380e937d6afef126e87f29
#
_entry.id   3711fc6479380e937d6afef126e87f29
#
_cell.length_a   1.000
_cell.length_b   1.000
_cell.length_c   1.000
_cell.angle_alpha   90.00
_cell.angle_beta   90.00
_cell.angle_gamma   90.00
#
_symmetry.space_group_name_H-M   'P 1'
#
loop_
_entity.id
_entity.type
_entity.pdbx_description
1 polymer ?
#
loop_
_entity_poly.entity_id
_entity_poly.type
_entity_poly.pdbx_seq_one_letter_code
_entity_poly.pdbx_strand_id
1 'polypeptide(L)'
;GEESVPEEGCIDFSPYGIDMNGFPVGVWKRITKNILNDNNSDLFAQGEPQGDYDLRLTISRYLHSSRGVNCRPEQIIVGAGNDYLLLLLEKILGRHVGIAMENPTYKRAYRIFESFAYRIHTVDMDDKGMRADRLSGLPVRVAYVMPSHQYPTGAVMTIGRRAELLRWAEREPDRYLIEDDYDSEFRYRGKPIPSLQSSDEKGKVIYIGTFSKAIAPAIRVSYMVLPGELLDIYRRDCSFYSCTVSRIDQRILNEFIRDGYFERHLNKMRMRYRAKHDLLLAGLEPFKKQFVISGEDAGLHLLLTAKGNVTEQELLERAAAEKVKAYGMSENMVEATMRKATVLLGFGSIDEAEMQEGLRRLQKAWL
;
A
#
# COMPACT_ATOMS: atom_id res chain seq x y z
N GLY A 1 3.08 7.37 -17.50
CA GLY A 1 4.24 7.05 -18.31
C GLY A 1 4.04 5.70 -18.93
N GLU A 2 4.37 5.55 -20.18
CA GLU A 2 4.37 4.29 -20.89
C GLU A 2 5.25 3.31 -20.12
N GLU A 3 4.71 2.16 -19.74
CA GLU A 3 5.50 1.01 -19.33
C GLU A 3 6.32 0.60 -20.57
N SER A 4 7.55 1.07 -20.63
CA SER A 4 8.48 0.61 -21.66
C SER A 4 8.65 -0.89 -21.49
N VAL A 5 8.40 -1.64 -22.54
CA VAL A 5 8.73 -3.07 -22.60
C VAL A 5 10.18 -3.22 -22.14
N PRO A 6 10.47 -4.07 -21.14
CA PRO A 6 11.83 -4.24 -20.66
C PRO A 6 12.74 -4.62 -21.84
N GLU A 7 13.85 -3.90 -22.03
CA GLU A 7 14.86 -4.30 -23.00
C GLU A 7 15.37 -5.70 -22.66
N GLU A 8 15.59 -6.50 -23.68
CA GLU A 8 16.07 -7.87 -23.53
C GLU A 8 17.37 -7.90 -22.69
N GLY A 9 17.38 -8.66 -21.60
CA GLY A 9 18.48 -8.77 -20.67
C GLY A 9 18.59 -7.63 -19.65
N CYS A 10 17.57 -6.76 -19.53
CA CYS A 10 17.50 -5.76 -18.48
C CYS A 10 16.98 -6.39 -17.16
N ILE A 11 17.66 -6.09 -16.07
CA ILE A 11 17.25 -6.51 -14.72
C ILE A 11 16.50 -5.36 -14.07
N ASP A 12 15.25 -5.61 -13.69
CA ASP A 12 14.33 -4.60 -13.16
C ASP A 12 14.11 -4.77 -11.66
N PHE A 13 14.65 -3.84 -10.87
CA PHE A 13 14.39 -3.74 -9.42
C PHE A 13 13.12 -2.95 -9.11
N SER A 14 12.00 -3.31 -9.75
CA SER A 14 10.72 -2.63 -9.56
C SER A 14 10.26 -2.66 -8.09
N PRO A 15 9.93 -1.51 -7.49
CA PRO A 15 9.37 -1.45 -6.13
C PRO A 15 7.88 -1.83 -6.08
N TYR A 16 7.25 -2.04 -7.23
CA TYR A 16 5.81 -2.31 -7.35
C TYR A 16 5.49 -3.80 -7.54
N GLY A 17 6.47 -4.60 -7.96
CA GLY A 17 6.27 -6.00 -8.31
C GLY A 17 6.11 -6.92 -7.11
N ILE A 18 5.43 -8.05 -7.34
CA ILE A 18 5.29 -9.15 -6.39
C ILE A 18 5.81 -10.46 -7.00
N ASP A 19 6.06 -11.44 -6.14
CA ASP A 19 6.45 -12.78 -6.58
C ASP A 19 5.23 -13.61 -7.01
N MET A 20 4.97 -13.65 -8.30
CA MET A 20 3.85 -14.41 -8.89
C MET A 20 4.07 -15.93 -8.85
N ASN A 21 5.30 -16.41 -8.71
CA ASN A 21 5.58 -17.85 -8.60
C ASN A 21 5.03 -18.47 -7.30
N GLY A 22 4.71 -17.64 -6.32
CA GLY A 22 4.07 -18.04 -5.09
C GLY A 22 2.55 -18.20 -5.19
N PHE A 23 1.89 -17.75 -6.25
CA PHE A 23 0.44 -17.74 -6.36
C PHE A 23 -0.14 -19.18 -6.31
N PRO A 24 -1.13 -19.45 -5.45
CA PRO A 24 -1.65 -20.79 -5.23
C PRO A 24 -2.70 -21.20 -6.28
N VAL A 25 -2.29 -21.34 -7.53
CA VAL A 25 -3.17 -21.64 -8.69
C VAL A 25 -4.04 -22.86 -8.44
N GLY A 26 -3.50 -23.95 -7.89
CA GLY A 26 -4.24 -25.18 -7.65
C GLY A 26 -5.38 -25.01 -6.64
N VAL A 27 -5.14 -24.27 -5.58
CA VAL A 27 -6.18 -23.95 -4.58
C VAL A 27 -7.25 -23.06 -5.20
N TRP A 28 -6.83 -22.00 -5.90
CA TRP A 28 -7.74 -21.05 -6.56
C TRP A 28 -8.65 -21.75 -7.57
N LYS A 29 -8.06 -22.59 -8.43
CA LYS A 29 -8.80 -23.41 -9.41
C LYS A 29 -9.81 -24.34 -8.73
N ARG A 30 -9.44 -25.00 -7.64
CA ARG A 30 -10.33 -25.91 -6.89
C ARG A 30 -11.52 -25.15 -6.31
N ILE A 31 -11.29 -24.03 -5.65
CA ILE A 31 -12.34 -23.18 -5.09
C ILE A 31 -13.28 -22.70 -6.20
N THR A 32 -12.74 -22.21 -7.30
CA THR A 32 -13.54 -21.75 -8.45
C THR A 32 -14.42 -22.85 -9.01
N LYS A 33 -13.85 -24.06 -9.20
CA LYS A 33 -14.59 -25.21 -9.69
C LYS A 33 -15.74 -25.61 -8.75
N ASN A 34 -15.48 -25.62 -7.44
CA ASN A 34 -16.51 -25.97 -6.46
C ASN A 34 -17.66 -24.95 -6.47
N ILE A 35 -17.35 -23.67 -6.48
CA ILE A 35 -18.36 -22.60 -6.51
C ILE A 35 -19.24 -22.69 -7.74
N LEU A 36 -18.67 -22.94 -8.92
CA LEU A 36 -19.41 -23.00 -10.17
C LEU A 36 -20.17 -24.34 -10.36
N ASN A 37 -19.79 -25.39 -9.66
CA ASN A 37 -20.49 -26.68 -9.70
C ASN A 37 -21.62 -26.80 -8.67
N ASP A 38 -21.60 -25.98 -7.63
CA ASP A 38 -22.69 -25.90 -6.68
C ASP A 38 -23.88 -25.23 -7.35
N ASN A 39 -25.06 -25.66 -7.11
CA ASN A 39 -26.30 -25.13 -7.72
C ASN A 39 -26.66 -23.75 -7.15
N ASN A 40 -25.68 -22.82 -7.22
CA ASN A 40 -25.70 -21.48 -6.63
C ASN A 40 -26.26 -20.44 -7.62
N SER A 41 -27.54 -20.52 -7.95
CA SER A 41 -28.17 -19.56 -8.86
C SER A 41 -28.12 -18.11 -8.35
N ASP A 42 -28.15 -17.92 -7.03
CA ASP A 42 -28.04 -16.62 -6.38
C ASP A 42 -26.66 -15.97 -6.54
N LEU A 43 -25.62 -16.71 -6.86
CA LEU A 43 -24.30 -16.16 -7.19
C LEU A 43 -24.32 -15.23 -8.43
N PHE A 44 -25.28 -15.45 -9.33
CA PHE A 44 -25.47 -14.67 -10.56
C PHE A 44 -26.52 -13.55 -10.40
N ALA A 45 -27.17 -13.45 -9.25
CA ALA A 45 -28.06 -12.36 -8.93
C ALA A 45 -27.27 -11.10 -8.54
N GLN A 46 -27.91 -9.94 -8.60
CA GLN A 46 -27.33 -8.68 -8.12
C GLN A 46 -27.03 -8.79 -6.62
N GLY A 47 -25.81 -8.41 -6.24
CA GLY A 47 -25.36 -8.38 -4.86
C GLY A 47 -25.58 -7.04 -4.16
N GLU A 48 -25.11 -6.96 -2.93
CA GLU A 48 -25.16 -5.74 -2.12
C GLU A 48 -24.16 -4.68 -2.64
N PRO A 49 -24.52 -3.39 -2.61
CA PRO A 49 -23.60 -2.30 -3.03
C PRO A 49 -22.26 -2.28 -2.31
N GLN A 50 -22.24 -2.63 -1.02
CA GLN A 50 -21.00 -2.67 -0.23
C GLN A 50 -20.14 -3.92 -0.48
N GLY A 51 -20.64 -4.89 -1.24
CA GLY A 51 -20.08 -6.23 -1.35
C GLY A 51 -20.85 -7.23 -0.48
N ASP A 52 -20.71 -8.50 -0.78
CA ASP A 52 -21.43 -9.58 -0.10
C ASP A 52 -21.11 -9.57 1.40
N TYR A 53 -22.15 -9.75 2.22
CA TYR A 53 -22.03 -9.70 3.68
C TYR A 53 -20.99 -10.73 4.21
N ASP A 54 -20.99 -11.94 3.67
CA ASP A 54 -20.07 -13.00 4.10
C ASP A 54 -18.60 -12.59 3.89
N LEU A 55 -18.29 -11.96 2.76
CA LEU A 55 -16.94 -11.46 2.50
C LEU A 55 -16.59 -10.33 3.48
N ARG A 56 -17.49 -9.39 3.69
CA ARG A 56 -17.27 -8.28 4.64
C ARG A 56 -17.07 -8.79 6.08
N LEU A 57 -17.82 -9.79 6.49
CA LEU A 57 -17.64 -10.45 7.78
C LEU A 57 -16.27 -11.13 7.89
N THR A 58 -15.85 -11.84 6.85
CA THR A 58 -14.53 -12.47 6.79
C THR A 58 -13.41 -11.44 6.83
N ILE A 59 -13.54 -10.35 6.09
CA ILE A 59 -12.57 -9.23 6.11
C ILE A 59 -12.51 -8.61 7.52
N SER A 60 -13.66 -8.36 8.17
CA SER A 60 -13.66 -7.75 9.51
C SER A 60 -12.94 -8.62 10.55
N ARG A 61 -13.11 -9.93 10.49
CA ARG A 61 -12.42 -10.90 11.36
C ARG A 61 -10.92 -10.93 11.10
N TYR A 62 -10.54 -10.95 9.84
CA TYR A 62 -9.12 -10.88 9.42
C TYR A 62 -8.46 -9.60 9.93
N LEU A 63 -9.09 -8.46 9.73
CA LEU A 63 -8.56 -7.16 10.16
C LEU A 63 -8.44 -7.04 11.68
N HIS A 64 -9.43 -7.56 12.41
CA HIS A 64 -9.39 -7.56 13.87
C HIS A 64 -8.19 -8.37 14.39
N SER A 65 -7.99 -9.58 13.87
CA SER A 65 -6.91 -10.46 14.34
C SER A 65 -5.52 -10.03 13.86
N SER A 66 -5.40 -9.51 12.63
CA SER A 66 -4.10 -9.20 12.02
C SER A 66 -3.64 -7.76 12.23
N ARG A 67 -4.57 -6.80 12.30
CA ARG A 67 -4.27 -5.37 12.33
C ARG A 67 -4.86 -4.63 13.54
N GLY A 68 -5.64 -5.32 14.35
CA GLY A 68 -6.34 -4.71 15.49
C GLY A 68 -7.42 -3.71 15.05
N VAL A 69 -7.85 -3.74 13.79
CA VAL A 69 -8.92 -2.86 13.29
C VAL A 69 -10.22 -3.22 13.99
N ASN A 70 -10.81 -2.21 14.62
CA ASN A 70 -12.10 -2.36 15.30
C ASN A 70 -13.22 -1.91 14.36
N CYS A 71 -13.84 -2.86 13.68
CA CYS A 71 -14.92 -2.60 12.74
C CYS A 71 -15.95 -3.72 12.70
N ARG A 72 -17.17 -3.34 12.29
CA ARG A 72 -18.26 -4.26 11.96
C ARG A 72 -18.37 -4.44 10.45
N PRO A 73 -18.93 -5.56 9.95
CA PRO A 73 -19.14 -5.78 8.52
C PRO A 73 -19.92 -4.65 7.82
N GLU A 74 -20.85 -4.00 8.52
CA GLU A 74 -21.63 -2.88 8.00
C GLU A 74 -20.80 -1.64 7.65
N GLN A 75 -19.60 -1.51 8.22
CA GLN A 75 -18.69 -0.39 7.95
C GLN A 75 -17.78 -0.65 6.75
N ILE A 76 -17.77 -1.87 6.20
CA ILE A 76 -16.86 -2.27 5.14
C ILE A 76 -17.49 -2.07 3.78
N ILE A 77 -16.74 -1.45 2.87
CA ILE A 77 -17.07 -1.32 1.45
C ILE A 77 -15.99 -2.02 0.64
N VAL A 78 -16.39 -2.99 -0.17
CA VAL A 78 -15.53 -3.72 -1.10
C VAL A 78 -15.54 -3.03 -2.45
N GLY A 79 -14.37 -2.88 -3.08
CA GLY A 79 -14.23 -2.24 -4.37
C GLY A 79 -13.11 -2.81 -5.22
N ALA A 80 -13.19 -2.55 -6.52
CA ALA A 80 -12.21 -3.01 -7.51
C ALA A 80 -10.95 -2.12 -7.51
N GLY A 81 -10.18 -2.22 -6.45
CA GLY A 81 -8.93 -1.48 -6.23
C GLY A 81 -9.13 -0.16 -5.48
N ASN A 82 -8.01 0.35 -4.98
CA ASN A 82 -7.99 1.59 -4.18
C ASN A 82 -8.47 2.81 -4.98
N ASP A 83 -8.22 2.83 -6.29
CA ASP A 83 -8.64 3.93 -7.16
C ASP A 83 -10.16 4.16 -7.08
N TYR A 84 -10.94 3.09 -7.21
CA TYR A 84 -12.39 3.17 -7.06
C TYR A 84 -12.81 3.62 -5.66
N LEU A 85 -12.18 3.09 -4.62
CA LEU A 85 -12.49 3.46 -3.24
C LEU A 85 -12.20 4.95 -2.98
N LEU A 86 -11.13 5.50 -3.54
CA LEU A 86 -10.83 6.93 -3.45
C LEU A 86 -11.83 7.77 -4.24
N LEU A 87 -12.28 7.31 -5.43
CA LEU A 87 -13.36 7.97 -6.18
C LEU A 87 -14.68 8.01 -5.38
N LEU A 88 -15.00 6.91 -4.72
CA LEU A 88 -16.19 6.85 -3.86
C LEU A 88 -16.03 7.76 -2.63
N LEU A 89 -14.83 7.81 -2.07
CA LEU A 89 -14.53 8.65 -0.91
C LEU A 89 -14.66 10.15 -1.21
N GLU A 90 -14.36 10.58 -2.46
CA GLU A 90 -14.62 11.96 -2.90
C GLU A 90 -16.12 12.32 -2.80
N LYS A 91 -17.00 11.37 -3.13
CA LYS A 91 -18.45 11.59 -3.00
C LYS A 91 -18.89 11.71 -1.54
N ILE A 92 -18.24 10.94 -0.67
CA ILE A 92 -18.56 10.91 0.78
C ILE A 92 -18.02 12.16 1.48
N LEU A 93 -16.77 12.54 1.22
CA LEU A 93 -16.11 13.70 1.85
C LEU A 93 -16.54 15.04 1.26
N GLY A 94 -17.04 15.04 0.03
CA GLY A 94 -17.41 16.24 -0.72
C GLY A 94 -16.26 16.79 -1.59
N ARG A 95 -16.60 17.85 -2.32
CA ARG A 95 -15.70 18.54 -3.25
C ARG A 95 -14.89 19.64 -2.53
N HIS A 96 -13.81 20.06 -3.15
CA HIS A 96 -12.98 21.19 -2.69
C HIS A 96 -12.41 21.02 -1.28
N VAL A 97 -12.20 19.78 -0.87
CA VAL A 97 -11.59 19.47 0.43
C VAL A 97 -10.10 19.82 0.39
N GLY A 98 -9.61 20.41 1.46
CA GLY A 98 -8.17 20.53 1.73
C GLY A 98 -7.65 19.20 2.27
N ILE A 99 -6.63 18.65 1.63
CA ILE A 99 -5.98 17.40 2.05
C ILE A 99 -4.49 17.59 2.27
N ALA A 100 -4.00 17.08 3.38
CA ALA A 100 -2.57 17.00 3.68
C ALA A 100 -2.00 15.67 3.18
N MET A 101 -0.88 15.74 2.48
CA MET A 101 -0.12 14.57 2.04
C MET A 101 1.36 14.73 2.37
N GLU A 102 2.03 13.63 2.63
CA GLU A 102 3.47 13.60 2.87
C GLU A 102 4.25 13.92 1.58
N ASN A 103 5.48 14.38 1.70
CA ASN A 103 6.40 14.58 0.57
C ASN A 103 7.76 13.96 0.89
N PRO A 104 8.14 12.84 0.26
CA PRO A 104 7.47 12.12 -0.83
C PRO A 104 6.24 11.34 -0.37
N THR A 105 5.41 10.94 -1.33
CA THR A 105 4.19 10.14 -1.08
C THR A 105 3.91 9.17 -2.22
N TYR A 106 2.86 8.37 -2.07
CA TYR A 106 2.37 7.51 -3.14
C TYR A 106 1.74 8.36 -4.25
N LYS A 107 2.49 8.53 -5.33
CA LYS A 107 2.17 9.50 -6.41
C LYS A 107 0.84 9.22 -7.09
N ARG A 108 0.41 7.95 -7.16
CA ARG A 108 -0.89 7.61 -7.75
C ARG A 108 -2.05 8.15 -6.91
N ALA A 109 -2.00 8.00 -5.59
CA ALA A 109 -3.01 8.60 -4.71
C ALA A 109 -3.01 10.13 -4.83
N TYR A 110 -1.83 10.76 -4.87
CA TYR A 110 -1.71 12.19 -5.11
C TYR A 110 -2.44 12.62 -6.39
N ARG A 111 -2.19 11.95 -7.52
CA ARG A 111 -2.84 12.28 -8.80
C ARG A 111 -4.35 12.07 -8.77
N ILE A 112 -4.83 11.09 -8.03
CA ILE A 112 -6.26 10.86 -7.85
C ILE A 112 -6.90 12.03 -7.09
N PHE A 113 -6.31 12.44 -5.97
CA PHE A 113 -6.80 13.60 -5.22
C PHE A 113 -6.70 14.91 -6.02
N GLU A 114 -5.64 15.09 -6.79
CA GLU A 114 -5.51 16.24 -7.70
C GLU A 114 -6.64 16.25 -8.74
N SER A 115 -7.04 15.09 -9.27
CA SER A 115 -8.14 14.97 -10.24
C SER A 115 -9.51 15.33 -9.66
N PHE A 116 -9.66 15.31 -8.33
CA PHE A 116 -10.89 15.72 -7.63
C PHE A 116 -10.98 17.24 -7.42
N ALA A 117 -10.01 18.00 -7.88
CA ALA A 117 -9.83 19.40 -7.54
C ALA A 117 -9.68 19.65 -6.01
N TYR A 118 -9.17 18.67 -5.28
CA TYR A 118 -8.78 18.85 -3.89
C TYR A 118 -7.57 19.77 -3.79
N ARG A 119 -7.59 20.64 -2.78
CA ARG A 119 -6.43 21.47 -2.47
C ARG A 119 -5.44 20.65 -1.65
N ILE A 120 -4.38 20.20 -2.32
CA ILE A 120 -3.35 19.37 -1.70
C ILE A 120 -2.30 20.27 -1.06
N HIS A 121 -2.03 20.03 0.21
CA HIS A 121 -0.98 20.66 0.99
C HIS A 121 0.04 19.61 1.38
N THR A 122 1.28 19.80 0.96
CA THR A 122 2.37 18.94 1.38
C THR A 122 2.76 19.24 2.82
N VAL A 123 3.01 18.20 3.58
CA VAL A 123 3.44 18.29 4.97
C VAL A 123 4.77 17.57 5.11
N ASP A 124 5.75 18.26 5.72
CA ASP A 124 7.04 17.67 6.00
C ASP A 124 6.90 16.40 6.82
N MET A 125 7.72 15.42 6.51
CA MET A 125 7.87 14.21 7.29
C MET A 125 9.29 14.10 7.86
N ASP A 126 9.40 13.33 8.92
CA ASP A 126 10.65 12.89 9.50
C ASP A 126 10.70 11.34 9.51
N ASP A 127 11.60 10.75 10.26
CA ASP A 127 11.73 9.30 10.43
C ASP A 127 10.50 8.61 11.07
N LYS A 128 9.58 9.40 11.64
CA LYS A 128 8.33 8.96 12.27
C LYS A 128 7.09 9.20 11.39
N GLY A 129 7.27 9.64 10.15
CA GLY A 129 6.19 9.95 9.22
C GLY A 129 5.76 11.42 9.21
N MET A 130 4.50 11.69 8.84
CA MET A 130 3.95 13.05 8.76
C MET A 130 4.13 13.81 10.09
N ARG A 131 4.62 15.01 10.00
CA ARG A 131 4.75 15.90 11.16
C ARG A 131 3.41 16.52 11.53
N ALA A 132 2.78 15.99 12.58
CA ALA A 132 1.46 16.42 13.04
C ALA A 132 1.44 17.91 13.48
N ASP A 133 2.54 18.43 14.00
CA ASP A 133 2.69 19.84 14.36
C ASP A 133 2.57 20.79 13.17
N ARG A 134 2.84 20.31 11.95
CA ARG A 134 2.74 21.09 10.71
C ARG A 134 1.32 21.14 10.15
N LEU A 135 0.40 20.32 10.64
CA LEU A 135 -1.00 20.38 10.24
C LEU A 135 -1.74 21.59 10.82
N SER A 136 -1.28 22.09 11.95
CA SER A 136 -1.89 23.26 12.60
C SER A 136 -1.76 24.50 11.72
N GLY A 137 -2.87 25.17 11.47
CA GLY A 137 -2.94 26.36 10.62
C GLY A 137 -3.07 26.10 9.12
N LEU A 138 -2.98 24.85 8.67
CA LEU A 138 -3.28 24.52 7.28
C LEU A 138 -4.81 24.41 7.09
N PRO A 139 -5.34 24.87 5.95
CA PRO A 139 -6.76 24.76 5.62
C PRO A 139 -7.09 23.36 5.11
N VAL A 140 -6.80 22.33 5.93
CA VAL A 140 -7.01 20.92 5.59
C VAL A 140 -7.98 20.27 6.55
N ARG A 141 -8.83 19.41 6.00
CA ARG A 141 -9.81 18.59 6.74
C ARG A 141 -9.42 17.12 6.76
N VAL A 142 -8.58 16.70 5.86
CA VAL A 142 -8.18 15.30 5.69
C VAL A 142 -6.66 15.22 5.63
N ALA A 143 -6.08 14.20 6.25
CA ALA A 143 -4.69 13.85 6.08
C ALA A 143 -4.57 12.40 5.60
N TYR A 144 -3.82 12.19 4.51
CA TYR A 144 -3.55 10.87 3.94
C TYR A 144 -2.18 10.38 4.42
N VAL A 145 -2.16 9.23 5.10
CA VAL A 145 -0.96 8.67 5.72
C VAL A 145 -0.85 7.16 5.50
N MET A 146 0.37 6.65 5.54
CA MET A 146 0.71 5.23 5.47
C MET A 146 1.50 4.83 6.73
N PRO A 147 0.84 4.69 7.90
CA PRO A 147 1.53 4.61 9.19
C PRO A 147 2.35 3.34 9.39
N SER A 148 1.93 2.24 8.80
CA SER A 148 2.59 0.94 9.00
C SER A 148 3.86 0.78 8.17
N HIS A 149 3.89 1.40 6.98
CA HIS A 149 5.03 1.40 6.08
C HIS A 149 4.85 2.50 5.05
N GLN A 150 5.43 3.68 5.30
CA GLN A 150 5.30 4.82 4.40
C GLN A 150 5.96 4.51 3.05
N TYR A 151 5.23 4.72 1.98
CA TYR A 151 5.78 4.64 0.64
C TYR A 151 6.15 6.05 0.12
N PRO A 152 7.37 6.26 -0.37
CA PRO A 152 8.43 5.28 -0.63
C PRO A 152 9.51 5.17 0.45
N THR A 153 9.44 5.93 1.54
CA THR A 153 10.55 6.10 2.49
C THR A 153 10.78 4.90 3.41
N GLY A 154 9.77 4.04 3.57
CA GLY A 154 9.81 2.93 4.51
C GLY A 154 9.67 3.35 5.99
N ALA A 155 9.38 4.61 6.28
CA ALA A 155 9.18 5.09 7.64
C ALA A 155 7.98 4.39 8.30
N VAL A 156 8.15 4.01 9.57
CA VAL A 156 7.09 3.42 10.40
C VAL A 156 6.68 4.45 11.44
N MET A 157 5.40 4.84 11.42
CA MET A 157 4.88 5.86 12.33
C MET A 157 4.84 5.34 13.76
N THR A 158 5.45 6.07 14.67
CA THR A 158 5.47 5.72 16.10
C THR A 158 4.10 5.89 16.74
N ILE A 159 3.86 5.18 17.85
CA ILE A 159 2.61 5.31 18.62
C ILE A 159 2.37 6.77 19.07
N GLY A 160 3.43 7.47 19.48
CA GLY A 160 3.33 8.90 19.85
C GLY A 160 2.85 9.77 18.69
N ARG A 161 3.41 9.60 17.49
CA ARG A 161 3.00 10.36 16.31
C ARG A 161 1.57 10.03 15.88
N ARG A 162 1.16 8.76 15.97
CA ARG A 162 -0.23 8.33 15.73
C ARG A 162 -1.21 9.03 16.68
N ALA A 163 -0.87 9.12 17.96
CA ALA A 163 -1.67 9.83 18.95
C ALA A 163 -1.78 11.34 18.65
N GLU A 164 -0.70 11.96 18.16
CA GLU A 164 -0.73 13.37 17.75
C GLU A 164 -1.67 13.61 16.57
N LEU A 165 -1.65 12.74 15.56
CA LEU A 165 -2.56 12.82 14.41
C LEU A 165 -4.02 12.61 14.82
N LEU A 166 -4.30 11.62 15.66
CA LEU A 166 -5.66 11.40 16.18
C LEU A 166 -6.17 12.63 16.95
N ARG A 167 -5.37 13.21 17.83
CA ARG A 167 -5.72 14.46 18.53
C ARG A 167 -5.99 15.61 17.57
N TRP A 168 -5.22 15.74 16.49
CA TRP A 168 -5.48 16.74 15.46
C TRP A 168 -6.86 16.54 14.81
N ALA A 169 -7.20 15.30 14.46
CA ALA A 169 -8.48 14.99 13.85
C ALA A 169 -9.66 15.18 14.82
N GLU A 170 -9.46 14.88 16.10
CA GLU A 170 -10.51 14.98 17.13
C GLU A 170 -10.89 16.43 17.50
N ARG A 171 -10.02 17.41 17.19
CA ARG A 171 -10.28 18.83 17.52
C ARG A 171 -11.41 19.45 16.70
N GLU A 172 -11.69 18.93 15.53
CA GLU A 172 -12.75 19.42 14.65
C GLU A 172 -13.63 18.28 14.17
N PRO A 173 -14.94 18.44 14.12
CA PRO A 173 -15.85 17.35 13.79
C PRO A 173 -15.70 16.84 12.37
N ASP A 174 -15.30 17.68 11.44
CA ASP A 174 -15.18 17.39 10.01
C ASP A 174 -13.76 16.98 9.55
N ARG A 175 -12.85 16.74 10.50
CA ARG A 175 -11.49 16.22 10.20
C ARG A 175 -11.47 14.71 10.23
N TYR A 176 -10.72 14.13 9.27
CA TYR A 176 -10.50 12.70 9.14
C TYR A 176 -9.07 12.37 8.74
N LEU A 177 -8.65 11.16 9.08
CA LEU A 177 -7.39 10.56 8.64
C LEU A 177 -7.70 9.42 7.67
N ILE A 178 -7.04 9.38 6.51
CA ILE A 178 -7.06 8.22 5.62
C ILE A 178 -5.81 7.41 5.94
N GLU A 179 -6.00 6.22 6.48
CA GLU A 179 -4.93 5.24 6.68
C GLU A 179 -4.88 4.28 5.51
N ASP A 180 -3.85 4.37 4.68
CA ASP A 180 -3.58 3.42 3.61
C ASP A 180 -2.60 2.35 4.12
N ASP A 181 -3.11 1.14 4.28
CA ASP A 181 -2.39 -0.01 4.85
C ASP A 181 -2.16 -1.08 3.77
N TYR A 182 -1.29 -0.77 2.82
CA TYR A 182 -1.14 -1.50 1.56
C TYR A 182 -0.27 -2.76 1.62
N ASP A 183 0.68 -2.88 2.57
CA ASP A 183 1.68 -3.97 2.62
C ASP A 183 2.09 -4.41 4.03
N SER A 184 1.27 -4.18 5.02
CA SER A 184 1.55 -4.48 6.43
C SER A 184 1.80 -5.96 6.74
N GLU A 185 1.48 -6.85 5.83
CA GLU A 185 1.71 -8.30 5.95
C GLU A 185 3.20 -8.68 5.88
N PHE A 186 4.06 -7.82 5.30
CA PHE A 186 5.47 -8.10 5.03
C PHE A 186 6.38 -7.28 5.93
N ARG A 187 6.62 -7.80 7.14
CA ARG A 187 7.52 -7.22 8.12
C ARG A 187 8.62 -8.22 8.50
N TYR A 188 9.87 -7.75 8.55
CA TYR A 188 11.05 -8.59 8.78
C TYR A 188 11.67 -8.38 10.16
N ARG A 189 11.56 -7.19 10.72
CA ARG A 189 12.13 -6.81 12.02
C ARG A 189 11.10 -6.16 12.92
N GLY A 190 11.29 -6.33 14.22
CA GLY A 190 10.43 -5.76 15.26
C GLY A 190 9.07 -6.46 15.40
N LYS A 191 8.31 -6.04 16.41
CA LYS A 191 6.95 -6.53 16.63
C LYS A 191 5.99 -5.85 15.66
N PRO A 192 4.94 -6.56 15.19
CA PRO A 192 3.87 -5.92 14.45
C PRO A 192 3.26 -4.77 15.26
N ILE A 193 3.10 -3.61 14.61
CA ILE A 193 2.40 -2.47 15.21
C ILE A 193 0.97 -2.54 14.71
N PRO A 194 -0.04 -2.48 15.59
CA PRO A 194 -1.43 -2.40 15.17
C PRO A 194 -1.68 -1.20 14.25
N SER A 195 -2.79 -1.20 13.52
CA SER A 195 -3.17 -0.09 12.67
C SER A 195 -3.38 1.21 13.47
N LEU A 196 -3.33 2.35 12.80
CA LEU A 196 -3.73 3.64 13.38
C LEU A 196 -5.20 3.58 13.82
N GLN A 197 -6.05 2.95 13.03
CA GLN A 197 -7.47 2.76 13.32
C GLN A 197 -7.71 2.01 14.64
N SER A 198 -6.80 1.12 15.06
CA SER A 198 -6.93 0.39 16.32
C SER A 198 -6.98 1.30 17.56
N SER A 199 -6.44 2.51 17.46
CA SER A 199 -6.43 3.52 18.52
C SER A 199 -7.48 4.62 18.32
N ASP A 200 -8.32 4.50 17.31
CA ASP A 200 -9.36 5.48 16.99
C ASP A 200 -10.63 5.24 17.83
N GLU A 201 -10.79 6.02 18.86
CA GLU A 201 -11.96 5.97 19.75
C GLU A 201 -13.12 6.91 19.31
N LYS A 202 -12.83 7.85 18.40
CA LYS A 202 -13.76 8.92 18.01
C LYS A 202 -14.31 8.79 16.58
N GLY A 203 -13.96 7.73 15.86
CA GLY A 203 -14.42 7.56 14.48
C GLY A 203 -13.80 8.56 13.51
N LYS A 204 -12.49 8.73 13.57
CA LYS A 204 -11.73 9.68 12.74
C LYS A 204 -10.92 9.04 11.63
N VAL A 205 -10.73 7.73 11.65
CA VAL A 205 -9.89 7.02 10.69
C VAL A 205 -10.74 6.30 9.65
N ILE A 206 -10.44 6.60 8.39
CA ILE A 206 -10.90 5.85 7.22
C ILE A 206 -9.77 4.87 6.88
N TYR A 207 -10.01 3.58 7.07
CA TYR A 207 -9.01 2.55 6.83
C TYR A 207 -9.16 1.96 5.43
N ILE A 208 -8.08 1.89 4.67
CA ILE A 208 -8.05 1.29 3.33
C ILE A 208 -7.03 0.17 3.30
N GLY A 209 -7.45 -0.99 2.82
CA GLY A 209 -6.59 -2.15 2.61
C GLY A 209 -6.84 -2.80 1.25
N THR A 210 -5.89 -3.63 0.83
CA THR A 210 -5.94 -4.30 -0.48
C THR A 210 -5.40 -5.72 -0.40
N PHE A 211 -5.94 -6.60 -1.23
CA PHE A 211 -5.41 -7.95 -1.44
C PHE A 211 -4.42 -8.03 -2.61
N SER A 212 -4.25 -6.95 -3.36
CA SER A 212 -3.41 -6.95 -4.58
C SER A 212 -1.93 -7.21 -4.30
N LYS A 213 -1.39 -6.69 -3.21
CA LYS A 213 0.01 -6.96 -2.79
C LYS A 213 0.16 -8.34 -2.17
N ALA A 214 -0.79 -8.73 -1.35
CA ALA A 214 -0.70 -9.96 -0.57
C ALA A 214 -0.98 -11.22 -1.41
N ILE A 215 -1.84 -11.13 -2.43
CA ILE A 215 -2.24 -12.27 -3.27
C ILE A 215 -1.76 -12.10 -4.70
N ALA A 216 -2.39 -11.21 -5.46
CA ALA A 216 -2.02 -10.92 -6.85
C ALA A 216 -2.63 -9.59 -7.31
N PRO A 217 -1.92 -8.76 -8.11
CA PRO A 217 -2.44 -7.48 -8.58
C PRO A 217 -3.71 -7.60 -9.43
N ALA A 218 -3.84 -8.68 -10.20
CA ALA A 218 -4.98 -8.91 -11.09
C ALA A 218 -6.29 -9.21 -10.35
N ILE A 219 -6.26 -9.57 -9.07
CA ILE A 219 -7.47 -9.81 -8.27
C ILE A 219 -8.28 -8.54 -8.11
N ARG A 220 -7.63 -7.38 -8.01
CA ARG A 220 -8.28 -6.08 -7.97
C ARG A 220 -9.35 -5.97 -6.88
N VAL A 221 -9.14 -6.56 -5.72
CA VAL A 221 -10.05 -6.43 -4.57
C VAL A 221 -9.38 -5.63 -3.48
N SER A 222 -10.03 -4.53 -3.15
CA SER A 222 -9.67 -3.66 -2.03
C SER A 222 -10.90 -3.41 -1.17
N TYR A 223 -10.69 -2.87 0.01
CA TYR A 223 -11.78 -2.57 0.94
C TYR A 223 -11.48 -1.30 1.73
N MET A 224 -12.55 -0.67 2.17
CA MET A 224 -12.52 0.54 2.98
C MET A 224 -13.40 0.34 4.21
N VAL A 225 -12.90 0.74 5.38
CA VAL A 225 -13.66 0.77 6.63
C VAL A 225 -14.01 2.22 6.92
N LEU A 226 -15.31 2.53 6.91
CA LEU A 226 -15.81 3.88 7.19
C LEU A 226 -16.18 4.04 8.66
N PRO A 227 -15.80 5.16 9.31
CA PRO A 227 -16.36 5.54 10.59
C PRO A 227 -17.86 5.86 10.46
N GLY A 228 -18.59 5.78 11.58
CA GLY A 228 -20.05 5.80 11.58
C GLY A 228 -20.70 6.97 10.85
N GLU A 229 -20.23 8.19 11.09
CA GLU A 229 -20.77 9.38 10.42
C GLU A 229 -20.60 9.33 8.90
N LEU A 230 -19.45 8.90 8.42
CA LEU A 230 -19.19 8.75 6.97
C LEU A 230 -19.96 7.57 6.37
N LEU A 231 -20.21 6.53 7.14
CA LEU A 231 -21.07 5.41 6.72
C LEU A 231 -22.50 5.88 6.50
N ASP A 232 -23.02 6.76 7.35
CA ASP A 232 -24.36 7.33 7.20
C ASP A 232 -24.47 8.20 5.94
N ILE A 233 -23.42 8.99 5.65
CA ILE A 233 -23.34 9.74 4.39
C ILE A 233 -23.30 8.78 3.18
N TYR A 234 -22.49 7.74 3.23
CA TYR A 234 -22.44 6.73 2.17
C TYR A 234 -23.81 6.10 1.92
N ARG A 235 -24.52 5.70 2.97
CA ARG A 235 -25.84 5.08 2.86
C ARG A 235 -26.87 6.00 2.23
N ARG A 236 -26.84 7.27 2.60
CA ARG A 236 -27.76 8.28 2.07
C ARG A 236 -27.45 8.65 0.63
N ASP A 237 -26.19 8.88 0.30
CA ASP A 237 -25.78 9.59 -0.92
C ASP A 237 -25.08 8.71 -1.95
N CYS A 238 -24.63 7.51 -1.59
CA CYS A 238 -23.79 6.67 -2.44
C CYS A 238 -24.25 5.20 -2.58
N SER A 239 -25.24 4.77 -1.81
CA SER A 239 -25.67 3.36 -1.79
C SER A 239 -26.32 2.86 -3.09
N PHE A 240 -26.58 3.76 -4.04
CA PHE A 240 -27.06 3.40 -5.38
C PHE A 240 -25.96 2.93 -6.34
N TYR A 241 -24.68 3.17 -6.02
CA TYR A 241 -23.57 2.61 -6.79
C TYR A 241 -23.45 1.11 -6.54
N SER A 242 -23.45 0.31 -7.60
CA SER A 242 -23.25 -1.12 -7.48
C SER A 242 -21.82 -1.46 -7.03
N CYS A 243 -21.65 -2.58 -6.33
CA CYS A 243 -20.32 -3.10 -6.04
C CYS A 243 -19.56 -3.38 -7.34
N THR A 244 -18.31 -2.95 -7.40
CA THR A 244 -17.46 -3.06 -8.59
C THR A 244 -16.72 -4.39 -8.72
N VAL A 245 -16.84 -5.27 -7.72
CA VAL A 245 -16.24 -6.62 -7.73
C VAL A 245 -17.33 -7.64 -8.05
N SER A 246 -17.04 -8.56 -8.98
CA SER A 246 -17.97 -9.64 -9.31
C SER A 246 -18.25 -10.51 -8.09
N ARG A 247 -19.49 -11.00 -7.95
CA ARG A 247 -19.86 -11.89 -6.84
C ARG A 247 -19.12 -13.22 -6.88
N ILE A 248 -18.75 -13.67 -8.07
CA ILE A 248 -17.91 -14.88 -8.23
C ILE A 248 -16.55 -14.65 -7.58
N ASP A 249 -15.88 -13.54 -7.89
CA ASP A 249 -14.58 -13.21 -7.31
C ASP A 249 -14.68 -12.97 -5.80
N GLN A 250 -15.74 -12.33 -5.34
CA GLN A 250 -16.02 -12.17 -3.92
C GLN A 250 -16.16 -13.51 -3.19
N ARG A 251 -16.89 -14.46 -3.79
CA ARG A 251 -17.07 -15.79 -3.22
C ARG A 251 -15.78 -16.60 -3.18
N ILE A 252 -14.99 -16.56 -4.24
CA ILE A 252 -13.67 -17.21 -4.31
C ILE A 252 -12.77 -16.65 -3.20
N LEU A 253 -12.67 -15.34 -3.12
CA LEU A 253 -11.83 -14.67 -2.12
C LEU A 253 -12.31 -14.97 -0.69
N ASN A 254 -13.62 -14.95 -0.46
CA ASN A 254 -14.19 -15.26 0.85
C ASN A 254 -13.78 -16.67 1.32
N GLU A 255 -13.94 -17.69 0.48
CA GLU A 255 -13.54 -19.05 0.81
C GLU A 255 -12.03 -19.18 0.99
N PHE A 256 -11.26 -18.51 0.15
CA PHE A 256 -9.79 -18.48 0.26
C PHE A 256 -9.31 -17.93 1.60
N ILE A 257 -9.94 -16.88 2.11
CA ILE A 257 -9.60 -16.29 3.41
C ILE A 257 -10.18 -17.14 4.54
N ARG A 258 -11.48 -17.42 4.52
CA ARG A 258 -12.22 -18.10 5.59
C ARG A 258 -11.65 -19.49 5.90
N ASP A 259 -11.26 -20.24 4.88
CA ASP A 259 -10.79 -21.61 5.01
C ASP A 259 -9.27 -21.72 5.28
N GLY A 260 -8.64 -20.58 5.60
CA GLY A 260 -7.25 -20.53 6.04
C GLY A 260 -6.21 -20.61 4.92
N TYR A 261 -6.60 -20.62 3.65
CA TYR A 261 -5.65 -20.63 2.53
C TYR A 261 -4.87 -19.34 2.41
N PHE A 262 -5.51 -18.21 2.71
CA PHE A 262 -4.86 -16.91 2.70
C PHE A 262 -3.75 -16.81 3.75
N GLU A 263 -3.99 -17.27 4.96
CA GLU A 263 -2.96 -17.28 6.02
C GLU A 263 -1.76 -18.16 5.65
N ARG A 264 -2.03 -19.36 5.11
CA ARG A 264 -0.96 -20.24 4.62
C ARG A 264 -0.17 -19.60 3.48
N HIS A 265 -0.87 -18.92 2.57
CA HIS A 265 -0.24 -18.17 1.49
C HIS A 265 0.65 -17.06 2.03
N LEU A 266 0.16 -16.23 2.96
CA LEU A 266 0.93 -15.17 3.58
C LEU A 266 2.20 -15.71 4.27
N ASN A 267 2.10 -16.80 5.00
CA ASN A 267 3.24 -17.41 5.68
C ASN A 267 4.30 -17.87 4.67
N LYS A 268 3.88 -18.50 3.58
CA LYS A 268 4.76 -18.89 2.47
C LYS A 268 5.43 -17.66 1.86
N MET A 269 4.67 -16.61 1.57
CA MET A 269 5.22 -15.41 0.92
C MET A 269 6.15 -14.63 1.84
N ARG A 270 5.87 -14.57 3.15
CA ARG A 270 6.79 -13.99 4.14
C ARG A 270 8.15 -14.68 4.12
N MET A 271 8.17 -16.01 4.06
CA MET A 271 9.43 -16.76 3.96
C MET A 271 10.19 -16.44 2.66
N ARG A 272 9.50 -16.44 1.52
CA ARG A 272 10.08 -16.13 0.21
C ARG A 272 10.64 -14.70 0.16
N TYR A 273 9.85 -13.71 0.59
CA TYR A 273 10.28 -12.31 0.61
C TYR A 273 11.39 -12.07 1.63
N ARG A 274 11.39 -12.75 2.76
CA ARG A 274 12.49 -12.68 3.71
C ARG A 274 13.81 -13.18 3.09
N ALA A 275 13.77 -14.29 2.39
CA ALA A 275 14.96 -14.82 1.71
C ALA A 275 15.50 -13.81 0.68
N LYS A 276 14.64 -13.22 -0.14
CA LYS A 276 15.02 -12.18 -1.10
C LYS A 276 15.55 -10.92 -0.43
N HIS A 277 14.89 -10.47 0.63
CA HIS A 277 15.31 -9.33 1.43
C HIS A 277 16.71 -9.52 2.00
N ASP A 278 16.96 -10.67 2.63
CA ASP A 278 18.25 -10.98 3.25
C ASP A 278 19.37 -11.10 2.20
N LEU A 279 19.06 -11.69 1.05
CA LEU A 279 20.00 -11.77 -0.07
C LEU A 279 20.36 -10.38 -0.63
N LEU A 280 19.36 -9.52 -0.85
CA LEU A 280 19.59 -8.16 -1.32
C LEU A 280 20.41 -7.36 -0.29
N LEU A 281 20.03 -7.43 0.98
CA LEU A 281 20.72 -6.70 2.04
C LEU A 281 22.18 -7.14 2.18
N ALA A 282 22.45 -8.43 2.10
CA ALA A 282 23.81 -8.97 2.12
C ALA A 282 24.62 -8.50 0.88
N GLY A 283 24.01 -8.53 -0.29
CA GLY A 283 24.63 -8.06 -1.54
C GLY A 283 24.89 -6.56 -1.59
N LEU A 284 24.21 -5.78 -0.75
CA LEU A 284 24.41 -4.35 -0.62
C LEU A 284 25.51 -3.97 0.38
N GLU A 285 26.13 -4.91 1.06
CA GLU A 285 27.21 -4.63 2.03
C GLU A 285 28.39 -3.81 1.42
N PRO A 286 28.88 -4.11 0.21
CA PRO A 286 29.93 -3.29 -0.43
C PRO A 286 29.53 -1.84 -0.69
N PHE A 287 28.23 -1.60 -0.90
CA PHE A 287 27.70 -0.27 -1.21
C PHE A 287 27.67 0.67 0.00
N LYS A 288 27.75 0.16 1.22
CA LYS A 288 27.70 0.97 2.47
C LYS A 288 28.82 2.00 2.57
N LYS A 289 29.90 1.85 1.82
CA LYS A 289 30.95 2.87 1.75
C LYS A 289 30.44 4.18 1.15
N GLN A 290 29.63 4.10 0.10
CA GLN A 290 29.14 5.23 -0.68
C GLN A 290 27.67 5.56 -0.44
N PHE A 291 26.90 4.65 0.14
CA PHE A 291 25.47 4.78 0.37
C PHE A 291 25.08 4.49 1.82
N VAL A 292 24.00 5.14 2.25
CA VAL A 292 23.23 4.74 3.44
C VAL A 292 22.08 3.87 2.94
N ILE A 293 21.94 2.66 3.52
CA ILE A 293 20.85 1.73 3.21
C ILE A 293 19.77 1.89 4.28
N SER A 294 18.51 1.96 3.86
CA SER A 294 17.37 2.10 4.75
C SER A 294 16.12 1.38 4.21
N GLY A 295 15.05 1.34 5.00
CA GLY A 295 13.80 0.67 4.64
C GLY A 295 13.81 -0.85 4.85
N GLU A 296 14.72 -1.36 5.65
CA GLU A 296 14.99 -2.81 5.82
C GLU A 296 14.03 -3.53 6.76
N ASP A 297 13.14 -2.83 7.44
CA ASP A 297 12.28 -3.44 8.46
C ASP A 297 11.01 -4.09 7.90
N ALA A 298 10.54 -3.64 6.75
CA ALA A 298 9.29 -4.10 6.15
C ALA A 298 9.23 -3.83 4.65
N GLY A 299 8.20 -4.34 3.97
CA GLY A 299 7.89 -4.07 2.58
C GLY A 299 8.72 -4.87 1.58
N LEU A 300 8.72 -4.43 0.33
CA LEU A 300 9.32 -5.14 -0.81
C LEU A 300 10.39 -4.32 -1.55
N HIS A 301 10.95 -3.28 -0.91
CA HIS A 301 12.03 -2.48 -1.47
C HIS A 301 12.97 -1.94 -0.39
N LEU A 302 14.19 -1.64 -0.80
CA LEU A 302 15.19 -0.94 0.01
C LEU A 302 15.53 0.39 -0.64
N LEU A 303 16.06 1.32 0.16
CA LEU A 303 16.52 2.62 -0.29
C LEU A 303 18.03 2.72 -0.14
N LEU A 304 18.68 3.29 -1.15
CA LEU A 304 20.09 3.66 -1.13
C LEU A 304 20.21 5.17 -1.29
N THR A 305 20.70 5.83 -0.25
CA THR A 305 20.95 7.28 -0.25
C THR A 305 22.44 7.55 -0.37
N ALA A 306 22.83 8.27 -1.41
CA ALA A 306 24.23 8.60 -1.66
C ALA A 306 24.82 9.49 -0.56
N LYS A 307 26.03 9.16 -0.10
CA LYS A 307 26.79 9.99 0.84
C LYS A 307 27.45 11.18 0.16
N GLY A 308 27.87 10.99 -1.12
CA GLY A 308 28.52 12.01 -1.95
C GLY A 308 27.53 12.97 -2.60
N ASN A 309 28.02 13.66 -3.64
CA ASN A 309 27.28 14.69 -4.38
C ASN A 309 26.78 14.19 -5.75
N VAL A 310 26.78 12.88 -5.98
CA VAL A 310 26.21 12.30 -7.19
C VAL A 310 24.70 12.63 -7.24
N THR A 311 24.20 12.90 -8.43
CA THR A 311 22.76 13.14 -8.63
C THR A 311 21.99 11.83 -8.80
N GLU A 312 20.71 11.87 -8.53
CA GLU A 312 19.81 10.72 -8.76
C GLU A 312 19.80 10.32 -10.24
N GLN A 313 19.77 11.31 -11.14
CA GLN A 313 19.81 11.08 -12.57
C GLN A 313 21.08 10.34 -12.99
N GLU A 314 22.26 10.76 -12.52
CA GLU A 314 23.52 10.07 -12.80
C GLU A 314 23.51 8.61 -12.32
N LEU A 315 22.94 8.34 -11.14
CA LEU A 315 22.82 6.97 -10.64
C LEU A 315 21.94 6.11 -11.54
N LEU A 316 20.79 6.63 -11.96
CA LEU A 316 19.86 5.93 -12.84
C LEU A 316 20.47 5.69 -14.23
N GLU A 317 21.16 6.67 -14.81
CA GLU A 317 21.83 6.56 -16.12
C GLU A 317 22.96 5.53 -16.09
N ARG A 318 23.81 5.53 -15.03
CA ARG A 318 24.87 4.54 -14.87
C ARG A 318 24.32 3.12 -14.70
N ALA A 319 23.22 2.95 -13.95
CA ALA A 319 22.54 1.67 -13.82
C ALA A 319 21.98 1.20 -15.17
N ALA A 320 21.33 2.08 -15.92
CA ALA A 320 20.77 1.78 -17.24
C ALA A 320 21.86 1.39 -18.26
N ALA A 321 23.03 2.01 -18.21
CA ALA A 321 24.18 1.63 -19.06
C ALA A 321 24.64 0.19 -18.81
N GLU A 322 24.47 -0.33 -17.61
CA GLU A 322 24.73 -1.72 -17.24
C GLU A 322 23.47 -2.61 -17.35
N LYS A 323 22.42 -2.15 -18.04
CA LYS A 323 21.15 -2.86 -18.21
C LYS A 323 20.47 -3.22 -16.87
N VAL A 324 20.47 -2.30 -15.93
CA VAL A 324 19.74 -2.40 -14.67
C VAL A 324 18.79 -1.22 -14.55
N LYS A 325 17.53 -1.50 -14.25
CA LYS A 325 16.52 -0.49 -13.96
C LYS A 325 16.38 -0.34 -12.44
N ALA A 326 16.79 0.82 -11.92
CA ALA A 326 16.55 1.28 -10.58
C ALA A 326 15.52 2.44 -10.64
N TYR A 327 15.00 2.86 -9.50
CA TYR A 327 13.93 3.85 -9.42
C TYR A 327 14.34 5.02 -8.54
N GLY A 328 14.05 6.23 -8.99
CA GLY A 328 14.38 7.44 -8.25
C GLY A 328 13.33 7.80 -7.21
N MET A 329 13.78 8.28 -6.06
CA MET A 329 12.89 8.86 -5.04
C MET A 329 12.10 10.03 -5.60
N SER A 330 12.67 10.81 -6.54
CA SER A 330 12.04 12.00 -7.13
C SER A 330 10.73 11.70 -7.85
N GLU A 331 10.52 10.48 -8.35
CA GLU A 331 9.25 10.07 -8.96
C GLU A 331 8.06 10.17 -7.99
N ASN A 332 8.33 10.07 -6.70
CA ASN A 332 7.33 10.12 -5.64
C ASN A 332 7.28 11.50 -4.92
N MET A 333 8.10 12.45 -5.36
CA MET A 333 8.06 13.82 -4.82
C MET A 333 6.90 14.60 -5.42
N VAL A 334 6.16 15.29 -4.56
CA VAL A 334 5.13 16.26 -4.95
C VAL A 334 5.79 17.60 -5.24
N GLU A 335 6.63 18.04 -4.31
CA GLU A 335 7.42 19.25 -4.43
C GLU A 335 8.91 18.92 -4.40
N ALA A 336 9.67 19.56 -5.28
CA ALA A 336 11.12 19.38 -5.28
C ALA A 336 11.71 19.94 -3.98
N THR A 337 12.49 19.13 -3.30
CA THR A 337 13.23 19.54 -2.10
C THR A 337 14.70 19.17 -2.26
N MET A 338 15.57 19.95 -1.61
CA MET A 338 17.01 19.62 -1.58
C MET A 338 17.22 18.37 -0.72
N ARG A 339 17.44 17.24 -1.37
CA ARG A 339 17.74 15.95 -0.73
C ARG A 339 18.95 15.30 -1.37
N LYS A 340 19.62 14.46 -0.61
CA LYS A 340 20.64 13.55 -1.14
C LYS A 340 19.99 12.61 -2.16
N ALA A 341 20.71 12.31 -3.23
CA ALA A 341 20.24 11.35 -4.24
C ALA A 341 19.87 10.02 -3.58
N THR A 342 18.64 9.55 -3.82
CA THR A 342 18.10 8.33 -3.23
C THR A 342 17.46 7.49 -4.32
N VAL A 343 17.82 6.22 -4.39
CA VAL A 343 17.24 5.25 -5.32
C VAL A 343 16.56 4.11 -4.56
N LEU A 344 15.53 3.55 -5.17
CA LEU A 344 14.76 2.42 -4.66
C LEU A 344 15.16 1.17 -5.43
N LEU A 345 15.38 0.08 -4.72
CA LEU A 345 15.57 -1.26 -5.26
C LEU A 345 14.48 -2.18 -4.70
N GLY A 346 13.52 -2.54 -5.55
CA GLY A 346 12.50 -3.52 -5.22
C GLY A 346 12.99 -4.95 -5.42
N PHE A 347 12.51 -5.87 -4.60
CA PHE A 347 12.89 -7.28 -4.66
C PHE A 347 11.70 -8.24 -4.77
N GLY A 348 10.47 -7.73 -4.83
CA GLY A 348 9.28 -8.59 -4.85
C GLY A 348 9.21 -9.48 -6.10
N SER A 349 9.40 -8.93 -7.28
CA SER A 349 9.24 -9.64 -8.56
C SER A 349 10.49 -10.28 -9.11
N ILE A 350 11.67 -9.90 -8.62
CA ILE A 350 12.95 -10.39 -9.11
C ILE A 350 13.32 -11.74 -8.48
N ASP A 351 13.88 -12.68 -9.24
CA ASP A 351 14.39 -13.91 -8.69
C ASP A 351 15.82 -13.75 -8.12
N GLU A 352 16.31 -14.79 -7.43
CA GLU A 352 17.60 -14.72 -6.75
C GLU A 352 18.77 -14.60 -7.74
N ALA A 353 18.72 -15.30 -8.88
CA ALA A 353 19.78 -15.25 -9.90
C ALA A 353 19.84 -13.87 -10.57
N GLU A 354 18.69 -13.33 -10.95
CA GLU A 354 18.57 -11.98 -11.50
C GLU A 354 19.04 -10.92 -10.49
N MET A 355 18.70 -11.09 -9.20
CA MET A 355 19.14 -10.19 -8.15
C MET A 355 20.66 -10.17 -8.00
N GLN A 356 21.27 -11.33 -7.96
CA GLN A 356 22.74 -11.45 -7.85
C GLN A 356 23.43 -10.80 -9.05
N GLU A 357 22.97 -11.06 -10.26
CA GLU A 357 23.52 -10.46 -11.47
C GLU A 357 23.28 -8.95 -11.50
N GLY A 358 22.09 -8.50 -11.11
CA GLY A 358 21.76 -7.07 -10.98
C GLY A 358 22.68 -6.35 -10.00
N LEU A 359 22.95 -6.94 -8.85
CA LEU A 359 23.88 -6.40 -7.85
C LEU A 359 25.31 -6.33 -8.39
N ARG A 360 25.78 -7.33 -9.11
CA ARG A 360 27.10 -7.32 -9.76
C ARG A 360 27.20 -6.16 -10.76
N ARG A 361 26.19 -5.93 -11.56
CA ARG A 361 26.13 -4.82 -12.52
C ARG A 361 26.06 -3.46 -11.81
N LEU A 362 25.29 -3.34 -10.74
CA LEU A 362 25.21 -2.11 -9.94
C LEU A 362 26.55 -1.80 -9.24
N GLN A 363 27.30 -2.81 -8.79
CA GLN A 363 28.67 -2.58 -8.29
C GLN A 363 29.54 -1.90 -9.34
N LYS A 364 29.51 -2.38 -10.58
CA LYS A 364 30.25 -1.78 -11.68
C LYS A 364 29.79 -0.36 -12.01
N ALA A 365 28.48 -0.09 -11.89
CA ALA A 365 27.89 1.19 -12.21
C ALA A 365 28.15 2.26 -11.15
N TRP A 366 28.16 1.88 -9.87
CA TRP A 366 28.08 2.82 -8.74
C TRP A 366 29.31 2.83 -7.81
N LEU A 367 30.16 1.81 -7.86
CA LEU A 367 31.40 1.69 -7.04
C LEU A 367 32.65 1.78 -7.88
#